data_c2cefb1921c8d6eae296c29fd60b2ae5
#
_entry.id   c2cefb1921c8d6eae296c29fd60b2ae5
#
_cell.length_a   1.000
_cell.length_b   1.000
_cell.length_c   1.000
_cell.angle_alpha   90.00
_cell.angle_beta   90.00
_cell.angle_gamma   90.00
#
_symmetry.space_group_name_H-M   'P 1'
#
loop_
_entity.id
_entity.type
_entity.pdbx_description
1 polymer ?
#
loop_
_entity_poly.entity_id
_entity_poly.type
_entity_poly.pdbx_seq_one_letter_code
_entity_poly.pdbx_strand_id
1 'polypeptide(L)'
;AVHRECPNTLMIAEESSAFPKLTEPVAFGGLGFDFKWNMGFMNDTLKYFSADAAEKRTMHEKLTFPMVYAFSEKHVLPFSHDEVVHGKLSLINRMKGSYEQKFEQLRLLFAYQLAHPGKKLNFMGNEFGQFIEWDFKKPLDWFLLDYPAHAAMQEFSCALNWFYRGTPALHREDEGWQGFRWLSTDDCENSVIAFARTNGSDTVAAVFNFLPREHSAYRLNIGALAAELGTAKSSTHRIGFECVFSTHMRGAVTVRVKGGKTGRRRKKTLGDAGHTVDELYCEIPLYGYEGAFYRVKRIDKPAREKTGETNK
;
A
#
# COMPACT_ATOMS: atom_id res chain seq x y z
N ALA A 1 -14.36 -12.61 -29.52
CA ALA A 1 -13.75 -12.65 -30.87
C ALA A 1 -12.20 -12.59 -30.73
N VAL A 2 -11.61 -11.58 -30.05
CA VAL A 2 -10.15 -11.37 -29.99
C VAL A 2 -9.42 -12.58 -29.43
N HIS A 3 -9.80 -13.12 -28.27
CA HIS A 3 -9.12 -14.26 -27.63
C HIS A 3 -9.22 -15.56 -28.46
N ARG A 4 -10.18 -15.66 -29.39
CA ARG A 4 -10.25 -16.80 -30.31
C ARG A 4 -9.17 -16.72 -31.39
N GLU A 5 -8.88 -15.52 -31.87
CA GLU A 5 -7.89 -15.28 -32.94
C GLU A 5 -6.49 -15.08 -32.35
N CYS A 6 -6.41 -14.42 -31.18
CA CYS A 6 -5.18 -14.04 -30.50
C CYS A 6 -5.28 -14.40 -29.00
N PRO A 7 -5.10 -15.66 -28.62
CA PRO A 7 -5.42 -16.15 -27.26
C PRO A 7 -4.50 -15.58 -26.15
N ASN A 8 -3.33 -15.06 -26.52
CA ASN A 8 -2.36 -14.48 -25.55
C ASN A 8 -2.49 -12.95 -25.45
N THR A 9 -3.46 -12.33 -26.12
CA THR A 9 -3.67 -10.88 -26.08
C THR A 9 -4.50 -10.52 -24.86
N LEU A 10 -4.04 -9.54 -24.07
CA LEU A 10 -4.83 -8.96 -22.99
C LEU A 10 -5.78 -7.89 -23.53
N MET A 11 -7.05 -7.98 -23.17
CA MET A 11 -8.07 -6.98 -23.47
C MET A 11 -8.38 -6.20 -22.19
N ILE A 12 -8.04 -4.92 -22.18
CA ILE A 12 -8.19 -4.05 -21.00
C ILE A 12 -9.20 -2.96 -21.33
N ALA A 13 -10.26 -2.85 -20.52
CA ALA A 13 -11.28 -1.84 -20.70
C ALA A 13 -10.91 -0.53 -19.98
N GLU A 14 -10.97 0.59 -20.68
CA GLU A 14 -11.05 1.92 -20.10
C GLU A 14 -12.53 2.32 -20.05
N GLU A 15 -13.10 2.24 -18.87
CA GLU A 15 -14.52 2.53 -18.64
C GLU A 15 -14.70 3.13 -17.25
N SER A 16 -15.22 4.36 -17.17
CA SER A 16 -15.28 5.17 -15.96
C SER A 16 -16.59 5.06 -15.19
N SER A 17 -17.62 4.41 -15.76
CA SER A 17 -18.90 4.25 -15.09
C SER A 17 -18.96 2.99 -14.21
N ALA A 18 -20.10 2.82 -13.54
CA ALA A 18 -20.40 1.62 -12.76
C ALA A 18 -20.97 0.47 -13.63
N PHE A 19 -20.66 0.44 -14.93
CA PHE A 19 -21.11 -0.66 -15.80
C PHE A 19 -20.55 -1.99 -15.28
N PRO A 20 -21.41 -2.98 -14.98
CA PRO A 20 -21.00 -4.18 -14.28
C PRO A 20 -20.48 -5.26 -15.23
N LYS A 21 -19.71 -6.22 -14.67
CA LYS A 21 -19.32 -7.46 -15.34
C LYS A 21 -18.47 -7.27 -16.60
N LEU A 22 -17.63 -6.23 -16.65
CA LEU A 22 -16.71 -6.07 -17.77
C LEU A 22 -15.68 -7.20 -17.80
N THR A 23 -15.17 -7.61 -16.64
CA THR A 23 -14.13 -8.63 -16.53
C THR A 23 -14.68 -10.03 -16.22
N GLU A 24 -15.99 -10.14 -16.04
CA GLU A 24 -16.64 -11.44 -15.89
C GLU A 24 -16.62 -12.21 -17.24
N PRO A 25 -16.36 -13.53 -17.23
CA PRO A 25 -16.39 -14.33 -18.44
C PRO A 25 -17.75 -14.26 -19.18
N VAL A 26 -17.72 -14.28 -20.51
CA VAL A 26 -18.94 -14.23 -21.36
C VAL A 26 -19.91 -15.35 -21.00
N ALA A 27 -19.42 -16.53 -20.61
CA ALA A 27 -20.25 -17.66 -20.20
C ALA A 27 -21.13 -17.36 -18.96
N PHE A 28 -20.74 -16.37 -18.15
CA PHE A 28 -21.47 -15.91 -16.94
C PHE A 28 -22.16 -14.54 -17.15
N GLY A 29 -22.29 -14.12 -18.43
CA GLY A 29 -23.00 -12.90 -18.80
C GLY A 29 -22.16 -11.62 -18.71
N GLY A 30 -20.83 -11.75 -18.66
CA GLY A 30 -19.90 -10.62 -18.71
C GLY A 30 -19.45 -10.27 -20.13
N LEU A 31 -18.59 -9.26 -20.26
CA LEU A 31 -18.02 -8.85 -21.55
C LEU A 31 -16.70 -9.56 -21.89
N GLY A 32 -16.06 -10.21 -20.90
CA GLY A 32 -14.85 -11.01 -21.08
C GLY A 32 -13.59 -10.21 -21.32
N PHE A 33 -13.48 -8.99 -20.80
CA PHE A 33 -12.22 -8.29 -20.70
C PHE A 33 -11.33 -8.95 -19.65
N ASP A 34 -10.01 -8.90 -19.83
CA ASP A 34 -9.07 -9.42 -18.83
C ASP A 34 -8.95 -8.49 -17.63
N PHE A 35 -9.00 -7.18 -17.88
CA PHE A 35 -8.94 -6.14 -16.84
C PHE A 35 -9.78 -4.92 -17.20
N LYS A 36 -10.07 -4.11 -16.16
CA LYS A 36 -10.68 -2.78 -16.26
C LYS A 36 -9.79 -1.75 -15.55
N TRP A 37 -9.63 -0.55 -16.10
CA TRP A 37 -9.00 0.55 -15.38
C TRP A 37 -9.84 0.99 -14.19
N ASN A 38 -9.19 1.14 -13.03
CA ASN A 38 -9.84 1.66 -11.82
C ASN A 38 -9.73 3.19 -11.77
N MET A 39 -10.64 3.86 -12.49
CA MET A 39 -10.66 5.32 -12.54
C MET A 39 -11.02 5.95 -11.19
N GLY A 40 -11.81 5.27 -10.36
CA GLY A 40 -12.16 5.72 -9.01
C GLY A 40 -10.94 5.77 -8.09
N PHE A 41 -10.11 4.72 -8.08
CA PHE A 41 -8.83 4.72 -7.36
C PHE A 41 -7.94 5.88 -7.79
N MET A 42 -7.77 6.07 -9.10
CA MET A 42 -6.95 7.13 -9.66
C MET A 42 -7.45 8.52 -9.20
N ASN A 43 -8.74 8.81 -9.38
CA ASN A 43 -9.34 10.08 -9.04
C ASN A 43 -9.22 10.40 -7.54
N ASP A 44 -9.59 9.47 -6.66
CA ASP A 44 -9.54 9.66 -5.22
C ASP A 44 -8.10 9.81 -4.72
N THR A 45 -7.19 8.98 -5.21
CA THR A 45 -5.77 9.03 -4.86
C THR A 45 -5.14 10.37 -5.28
N LEU A 46 -5.31 10.79 -6.53
CA LEU A 46 -4.71 12.03 -7.01
C LEU A 46 -5.33 13.27 -6.35
N LYS A 47 -6.64 13.25 -6.06
CA LYS A 47 -7.29 14.31 -5.31
C LYS A 47 -6.69 14.43 -3.89
N TYR A 48 -6.49 13.32 -3.22
CA TYR A 48 -5.87 13.28 -1.88
C TYR A 48 -4.42 13.79 -1.91
N PHE A 49 -3.60 13.32 -2.85
CA PHE A 49 -2.20 13.71 -2.96
C PHE A 49 -2.02 15.18 -3.37
N SER A 50 -2.98 15.77 -4.09
CA SER A 50 -2.97 17.18 -4.48
C SER A 50 -3.40 18.14 -3.36
N ALA A 51 -3.96 17.62 -2.27
CA ALA A 51 -4.40 18.39 -1.12
C ALA A 51 -3.22 18.82 -0.23
N ASP A 52 -3.38 19.90 0.49
CA ASP A 52 -2.42 20.29 1.51
C ASP A 52 -2.55 19.43 2.80
N ALA A 53 -1.64 19.63 3.75
CA ALA A 53 -1.59 18.83 4.97
C ALA A 53 -2.83 18.97 5.86
N ALA A 54 -3.51 20.12 5.84
CA ALA A 54 -4.72 20.34 6.62
C ALA A 54 -5.93 19.68 5.95
N GLU A 55 -6.04 19.83 4.63
CA GLU A 55 -7.10 19.22 3.82
C GLU A 55 -7.03 17.68 3.86
N LYS A 56 -5.84 17.08 3.80
CA LYS A 56 -5.65 15.62 3.86
C LYS A 56 -6.34 14.98 5.05
N ARG A 57 -6.36 15.63 6.22
CA ARG A 57 -7.05 15.13 7.42
C ARG A 57 -8.56 14.98 7.21
N THR A 58 -9.17 15.90 6.48
CA THR A 58 -10.62 15.92 6.20
C THR A 58 -11.01 15.02 5.03
N MET A 59 -10.04 14.51 4.28
CA MET A 59 -10.24 13.70 3.08
C MET A 59 -9.73 12.26 3.25
N HIS A 60 -9.54 11.81 4.49
CA HIS A 60 -8.94 10.51 4.82
C HIS A 60 -9.71 9.33 4.19
N GLU A 61 -11.03 9.45 4.05
CA GLU A 61 -11.89 8.47 3.41
C GLU A 61 -11.50 8.18 1.95
N LYS A 62 -10.84 9.11 1.25
CA LYS A 62 -10.38 8.87 -0.13
C LYS A 62 -9.29 7.80 -0.23
N LEU A 63 -8.61 7.50 0.88
CA LEU A 63 -7.64 6.42 0.94
C LEU A 63 -8.30 5.05 1.18
N THR A 64 -9.49 5.02 1.80
CA THR A 64 -10.17 3.78 2.17
C THR A 64 -11.30 3.42 1.21
N PHE A 65 -11.99 4.41 0.65
CA PHE A 65 -13.14 4.22 -0.23
C PHE A 65 -12.85 3.36 -1.47
N PRO A 66 -11.68 3.45 -2.15
CA PRO A 66 -11.35 2.60 -3.29
C PRO A 66 -11.39 1.10 -2.97
N MET A 67 -11.20 0.71 -1.72
CA MET A 67 -11.28 -0.70 -1.32
C MET A 67 -12.71 -1.24 -1.27
N VAL A 68 -13.74 -0.38 -1.21
CA VAL A 68 -15.15 -0.81 -1.20
C VAL A 68 -15.50 -1.56 -2.49
N TYR A 69 -14.90 -1.17 -3.61
CA TYR A 69 -15.15 -1.76 -4.93
C TYR A 69 -13.90 -2.41 -5.56
N ALA A 70 -12.79 -2.52 -4.81
CA ALA A 70 -11.53 -3.02 -5.33
C ALA A 70 -11.60 -4.42 -5.97
N PHE A 71 -12.54 -5.24 -5.53
CA PHE A 71 -12.74 -6.62 -6.00
C PHE A 71 -14.04 -6.82 -6.79
N SER A 72 -14.68 -5.71 -7.24
CA SER A 72 -15.86 -5.80 -8.09
C SER A 72 -15.54 -6.22 -9.52
N GLU A 73 -14.33 -5.95 -9.97
CA GLU A 73 -13.76 -6.27 -11.28
C GLU A 73 -12.26 -6.60 -11.11
N LYS A 74 -11.63 -7.14 -12.14
CA LYS A 74 -10.17 -7.29 -12.20
C LYS A 74 -9.55 -5.96 -12.61
N HIS A 75 -8.98 -5.24 -11.65
CA HIS A 75 -8.55 -3.87 -11.89
C HIS A 75 -7.07 -3.73 -12.29
N VAL A 76 -6.82 -2.75 -13.18
CA VAL A 76 -5.55 -2.05 -13.32
C VAL A 76 -5.69 -0.69 -12.65
N LEU A 77 -4.74 -0.32 -11.79
CA LEU A 77 -4.67 0.97 -11.11
C LEU A 77 -3.85 1.94 -11.99
N PRO A 78 -4.49 2.86 -12.75
CA PRO A 78 -3.78 3.68 -13.71
C PRO A 78 -3.30 4.99 -13.13
N PHE A 79 -2.08 5.40 -13.50
CA PHE A 79 -1.69 6.79 -13.67
C PHE A 79 -1.27 6.93 -15.13
N SER A 80 -2.24 7.26 -15.99
CA SER A 80 -2.10 7.23 -17.43
C SER A 80 -1.65 8.59 -18.00
N HIS A 81 -1.65 8.70 -19.33
CA HIS A 81 -1.39 9.98 -20.00
C HIS A 81 -2.44 11.04 -19.69
N ASP A 82 -3.69 10.63 -19.47
CA ASP A 82 -4.80 11.56 -19.20
C ASP A 82 -4.64 12.35 -17.91
N GLU A 83 -3.89 11.83 -16.93
CA GLU A 83 -3.63 12.52 -15.67
C GLU A 83 -2.54 13.59 -15.78
N VAL A 84 -1.79 13.62 -16.88
CA VAL A 84 -0.61 14.49 -17.05
C VAL A 84 -0.67 15.39 -18.30
N VAL A 85 -1.87 15.69 -18.78
CA VAL A 85 -2.12 16.52 -19.98
C VAL A 85 -3.22 17.56 -19.71
N HIS A 86 -3.36 18.50 -20.64
CA HIS A 86 -4.50 19.43 -20.73
C HIS A 86 -4.75 20.30 -19.48
N GLY A 87 -3.68 20.83 -18.86
CA GLY A 87 -3.77 21.71 -17.69
C GLY A 87 -3.98 20.97 -16.38
N LYS A 88 -3.82 19.63 -16.35
CA LYS A 88 -3.94 18.81 -15.14
C LYS A 88 -2.67 18.75 -14.31
N LEU A 89 -1.56 19.34 -14.78
CA LEU A 89 -0.20 19.27 -14.26
C LEU A 89 0.44 17.88 -14.41
N SER A 90 1.79 17.80 -14.39
CA SER A 90 2.49 16.54 -14.20
C SER A 90 2.24 15.98 -12.79
N LEU A 91 2.46 14.67 -12.58
CA LEU A 91 2.22 14.06 -11.26
C LEU A 91 2.99 14.76 -10.15
N ILE A 92 4.29 15.05 -10.37
CA ILE A 92 5.11 15.72 -9.36
C ILE A 92 4.62 17.15 -9.06
N ASN A 93 4.08 17.88 -10.05
CA ASN A 93 3.60 19.24 -9.84
C ASN A 93 2.21 19.31 -9.19
N ARG A 94 1.50 18.21 -9.08
CA ARG A 94 0.32 18.11 -8.22
C ARG A 94 0.68 18.10 -6.74
N MET A 95 1.88 17.63 -6.37
CA MET A 95 2.33 17.55 -4.98
C MET A 95 2.57 18.94 -4.41
N LYS A 96 2.14 19.17 -3.16
CA LYS A 96 2.33 20.41 -2.43
C LYS A 96 3.65 20.39 -1.63
N GLY A 97 4.15 21.57 -1.26
CA GLY A 97 5.34 21.70 -0.44
C GLY A 97 6.61 22.07 -1.23
N SER A 98 7.77 21.89 -0.60
CA SER A 98 9.08 22.16 -1.20
C SER A 98 9.40 21.22 -2.35
N TYR A 99 10.50 21.51 -3.07
CA TYR A 99 10.99 20.65 -4.14
C TYR A 99 11.25 19.22 -3.65
N GLU A 100 11.91 19.07 -2.51
CA GLU A 100 12.23 17.78 -1.89
C GLU A 100 10.95 17.04 -1.47
N GLN A 101 10.00 17.76 -0.85
CA GLN A 101 8.72 17.20 -0.42
C GLN A 101 7.85 16.72 -1.59
N LYS A 102 7.97 17.33 -2.77
CA LYS A 102 7.30 16.85 -3.98
C LYS A 102 7.82 15.47 -4.38
N PHE A 103 9.13 15.25 -4.34
CA PHE A 103 9.72 13.94 -4.63
C PHE A 103 9.41 12.89 -3.56
N GLU A 104 9.38 13.28 -2.29
CA GLU A 104 8.96 12.39 -1.20
C GLU A 104 7.53 11.92 -1.42
N GLN A 105 6.61 12.82 -1.74
CA GLN A 105 5.22 12.50 -2.01
C GLN A 105 5.04 11.68 -3.30
N LEU A 106 5.84 11.92 -4.34
CA LEU A 106 5.80 11.13 -5.58
C LEU A 106 6.26 9.68 -5.32
N ARG A 107 7.32 9.50 -4.54
CA ARG A 107 7.74 8.16 -4.09
C ARG A 107 6.64 7.47 -3.25
N LEU A 108 6.01 8.22 -2.34
CA LEU A 108 4.90 7.75 -1.53
C LEU A 108 3.70 7.32 -2.38
N LEU A 109 3.35 8.11 -3.41
CA LEU A 109 2.27 7.81 -4.35
C LEU A 109 2.50 6.47 -5.05
N PHE A 110 3.71 6.23 -5.56
CA PHE A 110 4.03 4.99 -6.26
C PHE A 110 4.05 3.79 -5.31
N ALA A 111 4.60 3.96 -4.11
CA ALA A 111 4.58 2.91 -3.09
C ALA A 111 3.13 2.56 -2.66
N TYR A 112 2.27 3.56 -2.51
CA TYR A 112 0.85 3.39 -2.20
C TYR A 112 0.10 2.67 -3.32
N GLN A 113 0.27 3.08 -4.58
CA GLN A 113 -0.30 2.39 -5.73
C GLN A 113 0.14 0.92 -5.76
N LEU A 114 1.44 0.68 -5.53
CA LEU A 114 2.02 -0.66 -5.64
C LEU A 114 1.50 -1.61 -4.56
N ALA A 115 1.24 -1.12 -3.35
CA ALA A 115 0.73 -1.90 -2.24
C ALA A 115 -0.74 -2.32 -2.41
N HIS A 116 -1.57 -1.53 -3.11
CA HIS A 116 -2.97 -1.84 -3.32
C HIS A 116 -3.18 -3.08 -4.18
N PRO A 117 -4.29 -3.84 -3.99
CA PRO A 117 -4.64 -4.92 -4.90
C PRO A 117 -4.95 -4.41 -6.31
N GLY A 118 -4.69 -5.22 -7.32
CA GLY A 118 -4.83 -4.89 -8.73
C GLY A 118 -3.50 -4.71 -9.46
N LYS A 119 -3.52 -4.70 -10.80
CA LYS A 119 -2.33 -4.48 -11.64
C LYS A 119 -1.99 -2.99 -11.69
N LYS A 120 -0.79 -2.65 -12.12
CA LYS A 120 -0.28 -1.26 -12.06
C LYS A 120 -0.02 -0.74 -13.47
N LEU A 121 -0.41 0.51 -13.69
CA LEU A 121 -0.05 1.25 -14.89
C LEU A 121 0.52 2.60 -14.46
N ASN A 122 1.72 2.90 -14.92
CA ASN A 122 2.36 4.20 -14.75
C ASN A 122 2.82 4.69 -16.11
N PHE A 123 2.43 5.90 -16.49
CA PHE A 123 2.77 6.48 -17.77
C PHE A 123 4.23 6.95 -17.79
N MET A 124 4.85 6.88 -18.96
CA MET A 124 6.24 7.25 -19.20
C MET A 124 6.54 8.69 -18.73
N GLY A 125 7.72 8.88 -18.13
CA GLY A 125 8.18 10.15 -17.58
C GLY A 125 7.82 10.33 -16.09
N ASN A 126 6.77 9.69 -15.60
CA ASN A 126 6.40 9.77 -14.20
C ASN A 126 7.49 9.14 -13.29
N GLU A 127 8.17 8.09 -13.77
CA GLU A 127 9.18 7.33 -13.05
C GLU A 127 10.44 8.14 -12.70
N PHE A 128 10.70 9.24 -13.38
CA PHE A 128 11.78 10.18 -13.04
C PHE A 128 11.26 11.58 -12.67
N GLY A 129 9.94 11.73 -12.51
CA GLY A 129 9.34 12.99 -12.11
C GLY A 129 9.36 14.07 -13.19
N GLN A 130 8.97 13.74 -14.42
CA GLN A 130 8.78 14.71 -15.51
C GLN A 130 8.05 15.96 -14.98
N PHE A 131 8.66 17.15 -15.15
CA PHE A 131 8.14 18.39 -14.56
C PHE A 131 6.97 19.00 -15.33
N ILE A 132 7.08 18.99 -16.67
CA ILE A 132 6.02 19.53 -17.53
C ILE A 132 4.99 18.44 -17.84
N GLU A 133 3.82 18.87 -18.25
CA GLU A 133 2.83 17.96 -18.81
C GLU A 133 3.36 17.24 -20.04
N TRP A 134 2.88 16.02 -20.26
CA TRP A 134 3.24 15.28 -21.45
C TRP A 134 2.67 15.96 -22.71
N ASP A 135 3.53 16.10 -23.73
CA ASP A 135 3.15 16.61 -25.05
C ASP A 135 3.60 15.58 -26.10
N PHE A 136 2.66 14.96 -26.81
CA PHE A 136 2.94 13.94 -27.81
C PHE A 136 3.80 14.46 -28.97
N LYS A 137 3.95 15.77 -29.13
CA LYS A 137 4.79 16.42 -30.17
C LYS A 137 6.25 16.58 -29.75
N LYS A 138 6.58 16.28 -28.51
CA LYS A 138 7.92 16.49 -27.94
C LYS A 138 8.43 15.22 -27.28
N PRO A 139 9.75 15.01 -27.26
CA PRO A 139 10.35 13.98 -26.42
C PRO A 139 10.12 14.30 -24.93
N LEU A 140 10.28 13.30 -24.06
CA LEU A 140 10.37 13.53 -22.63
C LEU A 140 11.63 14.37 -22.31
N ASP A 141 11.59 15.08 -21.18
CA ASP A 141 12.68 15.93 -20.72
C ASP A 141 13.82 15.11 -20.10
N TRP A 142 14.46 14.26 -20.90
CA TRP A 142 15.51 13.34 -20.45
C TRP A 142 16.68 14.03 -19.76
N PHE A 143 16.93 15.32 -20.06
CA PHE A 143 17.95 16.13 -19.38
C PHE A 143 17.68 16.28 -17.87
N LEU A 144 16.45 16.05 -17.40
CA LEU A 144 16.13 16.05 -15.98
C LEU A 144 16.95 15.01 -15.20
N LEU A 145 17.37 13.93 -15.84
CA LEU A 145 18.20 12.90 -15.21
C LEU A 145 19.62 13.39 -14.83
N ASP A 146 20.06 14.54 -15.37
CA ASP A 146 21.28 15.19 -14.93
C ASP A 146 21.16 15.84 -13.54
N TYR A 147 19.91 15.98 -13.03
CA TYR A 147 19.64 16.51 -11.71
C TYR A 147 19.46 15.37 -10.68
N PRO A 148 20.18 15.45 -9.53
CA PRO A 148 20.22 14.34 -8.57
C PRO A 148 18.85 13.85 -8.08
N ALA A 149 17.88 14.75 -7.89
CA ALA A 149 16.55 14.37 -7.40
C ALA A 149 15.76 13.52 -8.41
N HIS A 150 15.87 13.83 -9.70
CA HIS A 150 15.24 13.08 -10.78
C HIS A 150 15.92 11.72 -11.01
N ALA A 151 17.27 11.70 -11.00
CA ALA A 151 18.02 10.46 -11.08
C ALA A 151 17.68 9.52 -9.90
N ALA A 152 17.66 10.04 -8.68
CA ALA A 152 17.25 9.28 -7.49
C ALA A 152 15.79 8.80 -7.55
N MET A 153 14.88 9.57 -8.18
CA MET A 153 13.50 9.14 -8.38
C MET A 153 13.42 7.97 -9.36
N GLN A 154 14.21 7.97 -10.43
CA GLN A 154 14.28 6.86 -11.38
C GLN A 154 14.85 5.60 -10.73
N GLU A 155 15.94 5.73 -9.96
CA GLU A 155 16.52 4.63 -9.19
C GLU A 155 15.52 4.04 -8.20
N PHE A 156 14.80 4.91 -7.48
CA PHE A 156 13.72 4.49 -6.58
C PHE A 156 12.64 3.72 -7.33
N SER A 157 12.18 4.22 -8.48
CA SER A 157 11.14 3.56 -9.29
C SER A 157 11.59 2.19 -9.76
N CYS A 158 12.86 2.05 -10.15
CA CYS A 158 13.45 0.77 -10.50
C CYS A 158 13.47 -0.20 -9.29
N ALA A 159 13.98 0.27 -8.14
CA ALA A 159 14.05 -0.53 -6.92
C ALA A 159 12.66 -0.97 -6.42
N LEU A 160 11.66 -0.07 -6.49
CA LEU A 160 10.28 -0.36 -6.13
C LEU A 160 9.66 -1.43 -7.02
N ASN A 161 9.91 -1.39 -8.33
CA ASN A 161 9.42 -2.40 -9.27
C ASN A 161 10.08 -3.77 -9.03
N TRP A 162 11.38 -3.82 -8.72
CA TRP A 162 12.06 -5.05 -8.34
C TRP A 162 11.52 -5.61 -7.03
N PHE A 163 11.30 -4.76 -6.03
CA PHE A 163 10.67 -5.14 -4.77
C PHE A 163 9.28 -5.76 -4.99
N TYR A 164 8.44 -5.12 -5.81
CA TYR A 164 7.12 -5.63 -6.17
C TYR A 164 7.19 -7.02 -6.80
N ARG A 165 8.01 -7.18 -7.83
CA ARG A 165 8.19 -8.46 -8.53
C ARG A 165 8.70 -9.56 -7.60
N GLY A 166 9.60 -9.22 -6.69
CA GLY A 166 10.18 -10.14 -5.70
C GLY A 166 9.32 -10.41 -4.48
N THR A 167 8.13 -9.79 -4.37
CA THR A 167 7.24 -9.90 -3.21
C THR A 167 5.87 -10.45 -3.61
N PRO A 168 5.70 -11.77 -3.68
CA PRO A 168 4.47 -12.42 -4.14
C PRO A 168 3.21 -11.99 -3.40
N ALA A 169 3.32 -11.62 -2.11
CA ALA A 169 2.21 -11.09 -1.32
C ALA A 169 1.55 -9.84 -1.94
N LEU A 170 2.29 -9.06 -2.74
CA LEU A 170 1.79 -7.80 -3.31
C LEU A 170 1.02 -7.96 -4.63
N HIS A 171 1.08 -9.16 -5.27
CA HIS A 171 0.54 -9.29 -6.63
C HIS A 171 -0.11 -10.63 -6.98
N ARG A 172 -0.02 -11.66 -6.12
CA ARG A 172 -0.62 -12.97 -6.43
C ARG A 172 -2.09 -13.07 -6.06
N GLU A 173 -2.48 -12.41 -4.95
CA GLU A 173 -3.86 -12.42 -4.45
C GLU A 173 -4.46 -11.03 -4.60
N ASP A 174 -4.82 -10.64 -5.84
CA ASP A 174 -5.35 -9.32 -6.19
C ASP A 174 -6.87 -9.30 -6.41
N GLU A 175 -7.54 -10.47 -6.38
CA GLU A 175 -8.94 -10.60 -6.83
C GLU A 175 -9.94 -10.79 -5.68
N GLY A 176 -9.49 -10.68 -4.41
CA GLY A 176 -10.37 -10.86 -3.27
C GLY A 176 -9.79 -10.46 -1.93
N TRP A 177 -10.65 -10.46 -0.93
CA TRP A 177 -10.31 -10.08 0.45
C TRP A 177 -9.32 -11.04 1.12
N GLN A 178 -9.11 -12.25 0.61
CA GLN A 178 -8.12 -13.19 1.14
C GLN A 178 -6.69 -12.64 1.04
N GLY A 179 -6.41 -11.79 0.05
CA GLY A 179 -5.11 -11.15 -0.17
C GLY A 179 -4.91 -9.83 0.57
N PHE A 180 -5.92 -9.33 1.31
CA PHE A 180 -5.91 -7.99 1.89
C PHE A 180 -6.48 -7.95 3.30
N ARG A 181 -5.82 -7.19 4.20
CA ARG A 181 -6.29 -6.96 5.58
C ARG A 181 -5.98 -5.53 6.03
N TRP A 182 -6.99 -4.80 6.45
CA TRP A 182 -6.80 -3.51 7.11
C TRP A 182 -6.13 -3.68 8.49
N LEU A 183 -5.18 -2.78 8.81
CA LEU A 183 -4.53 -2.66 10.11
C LEU A 183 -4.84 -1.32 10.79
N SER A 184 -4.92 -0.22 10.02
CA SER A 184 -5.33 1.10 10.49
C SER A 184 -6.04 1.83 9.36
N THR A 185 -7.26 2.32 9.61
CA THR A 185 -8.13 2.97 8.61
C THR A 185 -8.64 4.34 9.03
N ASP A 186 -8.54 4.70 10.30
CA ASP A 186 -9.27 5.81 10.94
C ASP A 186 -8.35 6.87 11.58
N ASP A 187 -7.04 6.75 11.41
CA ASP A 187 -6.09 7.73 11.93
C ASP A 187 -5.98 8.98 11.02
N CYS A 188 -7.08 9.71 10.89
CA CYS A 188 -7.14 10.94 10.09
C CYS A 188 -6.28 12.07 10.67
N GLU A 189 -6.10 12.14 12.00
CA GLU A 189 -5.30 13.17 12.66
C GLU A 189 -3.82 13.11 12.27
N ASN A 190 -3.28 11.90 12.13
CA ASN A 190 -1.91 11.70 11.66
C ASN A 190 -1.85 11.45 10.15
N SER A 191 -3.00 11.31 9.49
CA SER A 191 -3.09 10.88 8.07
C SER A 191 -2.23 9.65 7.80
N VAL A 192 -2.37 8.64 8.67
CA VAL A 192 -1.68 7.36 8.56
C VAL A 192 -2.68 6.27 8.21
N ILE A 193 -2.34 5.45 7.22
CA ILE A 193 -3.09 4.25 6.86
C ILE A 193 -2.16 3.04 6.87
N ALA A 194 -2.68 1.89 7.25
CA ALA A 194 -1.93 0.65 7.22
C ALA A 194 -2.80 -0.54 6.84
N PHE A 195 -2.23 -1.44 6.05
CA PHE A 195 -2.86 -2.70 5.67
C PHE A 195 -1.82 -3.79 5.42
N ALA A 196 -2.24 -5.03 5.46
CA ALA A 196 -1.42 -6.17 5.10
C ALA A 196 -1.85 -6.76 3.77
N ARG A 197 -0.87 -7.22 3.00
CA ARG A 197 -1.03 -8.05 1.81
C ARG A 197 -0.47 -9.44 2.10
N THR A 198 -1.17 -10.47 1.62
CA THR A 198 -0.74 -11.86 1.81
C THR A 198 -1.10 -12.72 0.60
N ASN A 199 -0.32 -13.78 0.39
CA ASN A 199 -0.66 -14.87 -0.54
C ASN A 199 -0.73 -16.22 0.19
N GLY A 200 -0.90 -16.20 1.52
CA GLY A 200 -0.92 -17.36 2.37
C GLY A 200 0.47 -17.81 2.85
N SER A 201 1.53 -17.65 2.07
CA SER A 201 2.90 -18.04 2.42
C SER A 201 3.81 -16.85 2.76
N ASP A 202 3.54 -15.69 2.20
CA ASP A 202 4.26 -14.43 2.44
C ASP A 202 3.26 -13.35 2.86
N THR A 203 3.61 -12.56 3.87
CA THR A 203 2.76 -11.48 4.38
C THR A 203 3.60 -10.23 4.56
N VAL A 204 3.13 -9.13 3.99
CA VAL A 204 3.75 -7.81 4.07
C VAL A 204 2.75 -6.80 4.61
N ALA A 205 3.08 -6.14 5.71
CA ALA A 205 2.35 -4.98 6.21
C ALA A 205 2.91 -3.72 5.57
N ALA A 206 2.05 -2.92 4.95
CA ALA A 206 2.38 -1.63 4.36
C ALA A 206 1.79 -0.52 5.23
N VAL A 207 2.61 0.47 5.57
CA VAL A 207 2.23 1.60 6.43
C VAL A 207 2.61 2.89 5.73
N PHE A 208 1.68 3.83 5.63
CA PHE A 208 1.83 5.08 4.88
C PHE A 208 1.54 6.28 5.78
N ASN A 209 2.50 7.19 5.88
CA ASN A 209 2.36 8.50 6.51
C ASN A 209 2.28 9.56 5.41
N PHE A 210 1.13 10.22 5.29
CA PHE A 210 0.87 11.20 4.23
C PHE A 210 1.15 12.66 4.65
N LEU A 211 1.66 12.88 5.87
CA LEU A 211 2.03 14.20 6.36
C LEU A 211 3.55 14.34 6.50
N PRO A 212 4.08 15.58 6.52
CA PRO A 212 5.52 15.81 6.76
C PRO A 212 5.96 15.55 8.21
N ARG A 213 5.02 15.20 9.08
CA ARG A 213 5.27 14.93 10.49
C ARG A 213 5.92 13.57 10.69
N GLU A 214 7.01 13.53 11.44
CA GLU A 214 7.66 12.28 11.84
C GLU A 214 7.05 11.70 13.13
N HIS A 215 7.06 10.39 13.22
CA HIS A 215 6.67 9.62 14.40
C HIS A 215 7.84 8.72 14.81
N SER A 216 8.47 9.00 15.97
CA SER A 216 9.56 8.18 16.47
C SER A 216 9.12 6.77 16.89
N ALA A 217 7.85 6.62 17.27
CA ALA A 217 7.25 5.35 17.72
C ALA A 217 5.73 5.34 17.41
N TYR A 218 5.37 5.23 16.11
CA TYR A 218 3.97 5.09 15.72
C TYR A 218 3.42 3.73 16.20
N ARG A 219 2.31 3.77 16.90
CA ARG A 219 1.69 2.59 17.49
C ARG A 219 0.68 1.96 16.55
N LEU A 220 1.07 0.85 15.92
CA LEU A 220 0.23 0.10 14.99
C LEU A 220 -0.41 -1.11 15.69
N ASN A 221 -1.74 -1.21 15.64
CA ASN A 221 -2.47 -2.39 16.12
C ASN A 221 -2.30 -3.55 15.12
N ILE A 222 -1.85 -4.69 15.63
CA ILE A 222 -1.60 -5.90 14.83
C ILE A 222 -2.38 -7.12 15.35
N GLY A 223 -3.36 -6.91 16.21
CA GLY A 223 -4.12 -8.00 16.86
C GLY A 223 -4.80 -8.92 15.86
N ALA A 224 -5.44 -8.36 14.82
CA ALA A 224 -6.09 -9.15 13.77
C ALA A 224 -5.07 -10.00 13.00
N LEU A 225 -3.94 -9.43 12.62
CA LEU A 225 -2.87 -10.13 11.92
C LEU A 225 -2.24 -11.23 12.78
N ALA A 226 -2.08 -10.97 14.07
CA ALA A 226 -1.59 -11.94 15.04
C ALA A 226 -2.55 -13.15 15.20
N ALA A 227 -3.84 -12.89 15.15
CA ALA A 227 -4.86 -13.93 15.22
C ALA A 227 -4.80 -14.85 13.98
N GLU A 228 -4.68 -14.29 12.79
CA GLU A 228 -4.56 -15.02 11.53
C GLU A 228 -3.30 -15.91 11.47
N LEU A 229 -2.19 -15.40 11.97
CA LEU A 229 -0.93 -16.14 12.03
C LEU A 229 -0.88 -17.16 13.19
N GLY A 230 -1.97 -17.31 13.96
CA GLY A 230 -2.07 -18.23 15.09
C GLY A 230 -1.13 -17.89 16.26
N THR A 231 -0.70 -16.62 16.36
CA THR A 231 0.29 -16.18 17.36
C THR A 231 -0.34 -15.39 18.52
N ALA A 232 -1.59 -14.95 18.39
CA ALA A 232 -2.27 -14.08 19.34
C ALA A 232 -2.35 -14.64 20.77
N LYS A 233 -2.51 -15.96 20.92
CA LYS A 233 -2.59 -16.66 22.21
C LYS A 233 -1.44 -17.63 22.45
N SER A 234 -0.41 -17.64 21.58
CA SER A 234 0.68 -18.60 21.68
C SER A 234 1.69 -18.22 22.74
N SER A 235 1.99 -19.15 23.65
CA SER A 235 3.11 -19.04 24.58
C SER A 235 4.47 -19.27 23.90
N THR A 236 4.48 -19.93 22.71
CA THR A 236 5.67 -20.39 22.01
C THR A 236 6.09 -19.53 20.81
N HIS A 237 5.19 -18.70 20.28
CA HIS A 237 5.43 -17.91 19.07
C HIS A 237 5.28 -16.42 19.32
N ARG A 238 6.00 -15.63 18.54
CA ARG A 238 5.88 -14.15 18.48
C ARG A 238 5.78 -13.73 17.02
N ILE A 239 5.31 -12.51 16.78
CA ILE A 239 5.38 -11.89 15.47
C ILE A 239 6.63 -11.03 15.39
N GLY A 240 7.37 -11.15 14.30
CA GLY A 240 8.44 -10.25 13.92
C GLY A 240 8.02 -9.37 12.75
N PHE A 241 8.39 -8.12 12.80
CA PHE A 241 8.24 -7.15 11.71
C PHE A 241 9.65 -6.74 11.27
N GLU A 242 9.98 -7.00 10.02
CA GLU A 242 11.24 -6.60 9.41
C GLU A 242 10.96 -5.62 8.27
N CYS A 243 11.44 -4.38 8.36
CA CYS A 243 11.33 -3.42 7.27
C CYS A 243 12.15 -3.94 6.08
N VAL A 244 11.47 -4.25 4.99
CA VAL A 244 12.08 -4.82 3.78
C VAL A 244 12.16 -3.82 2.63
N PHE A 245 11.38 -2.74 2.70
CA PHE A 245 11.42 -1.62 1.76
C PHE A 245 10.83 -0.36 2.40
N SER A 246 11.36 0.81 2.03
CA SER A 246 10.83 2.11 2.44
C SER A 246 11.08 3.15 1.35
N THR A 247 10.18 4.12 1.21
CA THR A 247 10.34 5.25 0.27
C THR A 247 11.51 6.16 0.62
N HIS A 248 12.03 6.07 1.85
CA HIS A 248 13.26 6.73 2.30
C HIS A 248 14.51 5.87 2.11
N MET A 249 14.39 4.70 1.45
CA MET A 249 15.50 3.79 1.15
C MET A 249 16.36 3.45 2.37
N ARG A 250 15.76 3.46 3.57
CA ARG A 250 16.45 3.10 4.81
C ARG A 250 16.71 1.59 4.88
N GLY A 251 17.79 1.21 5.57
CA GLY A 251 18.13 -0.19 5.79
C GLY A 251 17.11 -0.96 6.60
N ALA A 252 17.25 -2.28 6.63
CA ALA A 252 16.36 -3.17 7.36
C ALA A 252 16.31 -2.81 8.86
N VAL A 253 15.11 -2.58 9.37
CA VAL A 253 14.85 -2.31 10.79
C VAL A 253 13.93 -3.40 11.32
N THR A 254 14.39 -4.14 12.32
CA THR A 254 13.55 -5.13 13.01
C THR A 254 12.78 -4.46 14.13
N VAL A 255 11.47 -4.54 14.08
CA VAL A 255 10.56 -3.97 15.08
C VAL A 255 10.11 -5.03 16.06
N ARG A 256 10.19 -4.74 17.36
CA ARG A 256 9.73 -5.63 18.42
C ARG A 256 8.23 -5.43 18.66
N VAL A 257 7.51 -6.52 18.67
CA VAL A 257 6.08 -6.53 19.07
C VAL A 257 5.99 -6.48 20.59
N LYS A 258 5.22 -5.54 21.10
CA LYS A 258 4.91 -5.42 22.53
C LYS A 258 3.50 -5.96 22.77
N GLY A 259 3.35 -6.93 23.66
CA GLY A 259 2.04 -7.34 24.18
C GLY A 259 1.58 -6.32 25.23
N GLY A 260 0.41 -5.73 25.07
CA GLY A 260 -0.18 -4.89 26.09
C GLY A 260 -0.58 -5.74 27.29
N LYS A 261 -0.05 -5.47 28.48
CA LYS A 261 -0.74 -5.84 29.72
C LYS A 261 -1.97 -4.97 29.79
N THR A 262 -3.14 -5.58 29.80
CA THR A 262 -4.42 -4.89 29.96
C THR A 262 -4.43 -4.08 31.26
N GLY A 263 -4.07 -2.80 31.18
CA GLY A 263 -4.41 -1.81 32.17
C GLY A 263 -5.88 -1.45 32.01
N ARG A 264 -6.70 -1.82 32.99
CA ARG A 264 -8.11 -1.46 33.20
C ARG A 264 -9.01 -1.42 31.95
N ARG A 265 -9.88 -2.45 31.87
CA ARG A 265 -11.04 -2.52 30.97
C ARG A 265 -11.79 -1.18 30.89
N ARG A 266 -11.71 -0.49 29.78
CA ARG A 266 -12.78 0.43 29.35
C ARG A 266 -13.82 -0.41 28.61
N LYS A 267 -14.94 -0.71 29.27
CA LYS A 267 -16.14 -1.19 28.62
C LYS A 267 -16.59 -0.13 27.61
N LYS A 268 -16.45 -0.38 26.33
CA LYS A 268 -17.20 0.31 25.28
C LYS A 268 -18.41 -0.57 24.99
N THR A 269 -19.55 -0.17 25.52
CA THR A 269 -20.87 -0.72 25.19
C THR A 269 -21.22 -0.28 23.78
N LEU A 270 -21.14 -1.20 22.81
CA LEU A 270 -22.03 -1.26 21.63
C LEU A 270 -22.14 -2.75 21.27
N GLY A 271 -23.37 -3.24 21.11
CA GLY A 271 -23.70 -4.64 20.99
C GLY A 271 -22.93 -5.32 19.86
N ASP A 272 -22.18 -6.33 20.22
CA ASP A 272 -22.14 -7.68 19.67
C ASP A 272 -21.09 -8.52 20.42
N ALA A 273 -21.34 -9.83 20.48
CA ALA A 273 -20.63 -10.90 21.15
C ALA A 273 -19.18 -10.65 21.58
N GLY A 274 -18.96 -10.57 22.89
CA GLY A 274 -17.67 -10.25 23.51
C GLY A 274 -16.53 -11.23 23.22
N HIS A 275 -15.72 -10.89 22.25
CA HIS A 275 -14.35 -11.38 22.15
C HIS A 275 -13.40 -10.21 22.43
N THR A 276 -12.87 -10.15 23.66
CA THR A 276 -11.72 -9.29 23.97
C THR A 276 -10.50 -9.85 23.27
N VAL A 277 -10.19 -9.32 22.09
CA VAL A 277 -8.87 -9.53 21.48
C VAL A 277 -7.88 -8.68 22.28
N ASP A 278 -6.87 -9.29 22.91
CA ASP A 278 -5.77 -8.55 23.51
C ASP A 278 -5.16 -7.62 22.45
N GLU A 279 -5.09 -6.32 22.76
CA GLU A 279 -4.51 -5.32 21.86
C GLU A 279 -3.00 -5.58 21.73
N LEU A 280 -2.62 -6.35 20.71
CA LEU A 280 -1.24 -6.49 20.30
C LEU A 280 -0.87 -5.32 19.40
N TYR A 281 0.24 -4.66 19.70
CA TYR A 281 0.73 -3.56 18.88
C TYR A 281 2.24 -3.63 18.69
N CYS A 282 2.71 -3.02 17.60
CA CYS A 282 4.11 -2.70 17.40
C CYS A 282 4.31 -1.18 17.38
N GLU A 283 5.49 -0.73 17.79
CA GLU A 283 5.93 0.67 17.68
C GLU A 283 6.93 0.74 16.53
N ILE A 284 6.61 1.51 15.50
CA ILE A 284 7.42 1.67 14.30
C ILE A 284 7.82 3.13 14.11
N PRO A 285 9.06 3.44 13.73
CA PRO A 285 9.41 4.78 13.29
C PRO A 285 8.80 5.05 11.91
N LEU A 286 8.16 6.21 11.73
CA LEU A 286 7.66 6.69 10.43
C LEU A 286 8.19 8.09 10.19
N TYR A 287 8.90 8.28 9.08
CA TYR A 287 9.30 9.61 8.61
C TYR A 287 8.12 10.35 7.97
N GLY A 288 8.30 11.64 7.75
CA GLY A 288 7.34 12.42 6.97
C GLY A 288 7.25 11.89 5.53
N TYR A 289 6.05 11.83 4.98
CA TYR A 289 5.78 11.33 3.62
C TYR A 289 6.40 9.94 3.34
N GLU A 290 6.40 9.04 4.34
CA GLU A 290 6.95 7.70 4.20
C GLU A 290 5.90 6.63 3.92
N GLY A 291 6.19 5.75 2.95
CA GLY A 291 5.59 4.43 2.81
C GLY A 291 6.62 3.36 3.17
N ALA A 292 6.33 2.54 4.16
CA ALA A 292 7.22 1.49 4.64
C ALA A 292 6.55 0.11 4.58
N PHE A 293 7.31 -0.89 4.15
CA PHE A 293 6.86 -2.27 3.99
C PHE A 293 7.60 -3.17 4.96
N TYR A 294 6.85 -3.88 5.79
CA TYR A 294 7.37 -4.78 6.80
C TYR A 294 6.99 -6.22 6.47
N ARG A 295 7.97 -7.08 6.25
CA ARG A 295 7.71 -8.53 6.17
C ARG A 295 7.33 -9.05 7.54
N VAL A 296 6.21 -9.74 7.60
CA VAL A 296 5.66 -10.29 8.83
C VAL A 296 6.04 -11.76 8.93
N LYS A 297 6.70 -12.13 10.03
CA LYS A 297 7.18 -13.49 10.25
C LYS A 297 6.69 -14.01 11.60
N ARG A 298 6.38 -15.29 11.65
CA ARG A 298 6.24 -16.03 12.90
C ARG A 298 7.62 -16.37 13.41
N ILE A 299 7.93 -16.00 14.64
CA ILE A 299 9.21 -16.28 15.30
C ILE A 299 8.95 -17.26 16.45
N ASP A 300 9.64 -18.39 16.45
CA ASP A 300 9.60 -19.32 17.56
C ASP A 300 10.38 -18.76 18.74
N LYS A 301 9.83 -18.86 19.96
CA LYS A 301 10.58 -18.54 21.16
C LYS A 301 11.66 -19.60 21.36
N PRO A 302 12.89 -19.23 21.75
CA PRO A 302 13.88 -20.22 22.14
C PRO A 302 13.30 -21.12 23.24
N ALA A 303 13.51 -22.42 23.10
CA ALA A 303 13.16 -23.36 24.14
C ALA A 303 13.79 -22.87 25.48
N ARG A 304 12.99 -22.79 26.53
CA ARG A 304 13.55 -22.52 27.86
C ARG A 304 14.54 -23.64 28.16
N GLU A 305 15.82 -23.33 28.27
CA GLU A 305 16.76 -24.23 28.89
C GLU A 305 16.20 -24.58 30.27
N LYS A 306 15.87 -25.83 30.47
CA LYS A 306 15.59 -26.35 31.80
C LYS A 306 16.93 -26.24 32.54
N THR A 307 17.06 -25.20 33.35
CA THR A 307 18.11 -25.19 34.42
C THR A 307 17.80 -26.39 35.29
N GLY A 308 18.55 -27.45 35.06
CA GLY A 308 18.52 -28.62 35.94
C GLY A 308 19.08 -28.21 37.28
N GLU A 309 18.21 -27.95 38.26
CA GLU A 309 18.57 -28.08 39.65
C GLU A 309 18.78 -29.55 39.97
N THR A 310 20.01 -29.97 39.90
CA THR A 310 20.47 -31.19 40.58
C THR A 310 20.54 -30.85 42.06
N ASN A 311 19.49 -31.18 42.79
CA ASN A 311 19.56 -31.34 44.22
C ASN A 311 20.55 -32.46 44.55
N LYS A 312 21.64 -32.06 45.21
CA LYS A 312 22.44 -32.95 46.07
C LYS A 312 22.17 -32.59 47.49
#